data_e1f43dda8cd0b489a7b45be84237a786
#
_entry.id   e1f43dda8cd0b489a7b45be84237a786
#
_cell.length_a   1.000
_cell.length_b   1.000
_cell.length_c   1.000
_cell.angle_alpha   90.00
_cell.angle_beta   90.00
_cell.angle_gamma   90.00
#
_symmetry.space_group_name_H-M   'P 1'
#
loop_
_entity.id
_entity.type
_entity.pdbx_description
1 polymer ?
#
loop_
_entity_poly.entity_id
_entity_poly.type
_entity_poly.pdbx_seq_one_letter_code
_entity_poly.pdbx_strand_id
1 'polypeptide(L)'
;MAIAPCMSQRKNNLNTKGISQSDSLQKRIKKSEDTVKKVKSIASKAALRSAILPGLGQIYNKKYWKLPLVYGGLAIPVSLFSYNKQWYDRTRYAYQVRTNQDTAGYAQIWRSLKPLSTESLKRYRNEFRKSMDLSVIYLLLVWGLNVVDATVDGHLRTFDISDDLSMEVKPYIPANLSSGGLTFKVGFKKKEEHSNIVGF
;
A
#
# COMPACT_ATOMS: atom_id res chain seq x y z
N MET A 1 9.77 49.40 68.44
CA MET A 1 10.76 48.94 67.42
C MET A 1 10.47 47.51 67.17
N ALA A 2 9.87 47.25 66.00
CA ALA A 2 9.57 45.93 65.54
C ALA A 2 9.96 45.84 64.08
N ILE A 3 10.94 45.00 63.79
CA ILE A 3 11.39 44.70 62.43
C ILE A 3 10.78 43.34 62.00
N ALA A 4 9.86 43.34 61.04
CA ALA A 4 9.22 42.15 60.53
C ALA A 4 10.13 41.46 59.50
N PRO A 5 10.06 40.12 59.32
CA PRO A 5 10.84 39.39 58.32
C PRO A 5 10.08 39.25 57.02
N CYS A 6 10.63 39.80 55.96
CA CYS A 6 10.20 39.58 54.58
C CYS A 6 11.07 38.47 53.97
N MET A 7 10.81 37.20 54.25
CA MET A 7 11.48 36.06 53.61
C MET A 7 10.65 34.78 53.65
N SER A 8 9.53 34.68 52.92
CA SER A 8 8.85 33.38 52.82
C SER A 8 8.05 33.12 51.50
N GLN A 9 8.16 33.94 50.50
CA GLN A 9 7.34 33.69 49.28
C GLN A 9 8.11 33.25 48.03
N ARG A 10 9.43 33.12 48.07
CA ARG A 10 10.22 32.79 46.86
C ARG A 10 10.44 31.31 46.64
N LYS A 11 10.13 30.41 47.55
CA LYS A 11 10.35 28.96 47.42
C LYS A 11 9.19 28.18 46.74
N ASN A 12 7.96 28.69 46.75
CA ASN A 12 6.81 27.94 46.26
C ASN A 12 6.59 28.09 44.75
N ASN A 13 7.14 29.12 44.08
CA ASN A 13 6.94 29.33 42.66
C ASN A 13 7.84 28.48 41.73
N LEU A 14 8.94 27.93 42.23
CA LEU A 14 9.84 27.09 41.46
C LEU A 14 9.35 25.64 41.35
N ASN A 15 8.64 25.17 42.38
CA ASN A 15 8.16 23.78 42.46
C ASN A 15 6.89 23.56 41.62
N THR A 16 6.01 24.55 41.55
CA THR A 16 4.79 24.49 40.71
C THR A 16 5.09 24.54 39.22
N LYS A 17 6.12 25.24 38.77
CA LYS A 17 6.54 25.26 37.36
C LYS A 17 7.15 23.94 36.91
N GLY A 18 7.91 23.27 37.78
CA GLY A 18 8.50 21.94 37.50
C GLY A 18 7.45 20.84 37.34
N ILE A 19 6.43 20.84 38.20
CA ILE A 19 5.34 19.84 38.15
C ILE A 19 4.48 20.03 36.92
N SER A 20 4.13 21.25 36.54
CA SER A 20 3.34 21.53 35.31
C SER A 20 4.08 21.15 34.03
N GLN A 21 5.41 21.26 34.05
CA GLN A 21 6.24 20.90 32.88
C GLN A 21 6.42 19.39 32.75
N SER A 22 6.55 18.64 33.84
CA SER A 22 6.59 17.18 33.83
C SER A 22 5.27 16.56 33.36
N ASP A 23 4.13 17.09 33.82
CA ASP A 23 2.81 16.64 33.41
C ASP A 23 2.56 16.86 31.89
N SER A 24 3.01 17.99 31.38
CA SER A 24 2.90 18.31 29.96
C SER A 24 3.77 17.39 29.10
N LEU A 25 4.96 17.03 29.56
CA LEU A 25 5.85 16.08 28.91
C LEU A 25 5.30 14.66 28.93
N GLN A 26 4.79 14.20 30.06
CA GLN A 26 4.15 12.89 30.18
C GLN A 26 2.92 12.77 29.29
N LYS A 27 2.09 13.81 29.18
CA LYS A 27 0.94 13.85 28.28
C LYS A 27 1.37 13.79 26.80
N ARG A 28 2.48 14.43 26.44
CA ARG A 28 3.06 14.35 25.09
C ARG A 28 3.59 12.95 24.77
N ILE A 29 4.32 12.33 25.72
CA ILE A 29 4.84 10.96 25.57
C ILE A 29 3.69 9.98 25.40
N LYS A 30 2.68 10.02 26.25
CA LYS A 30 1.49 9.15 26.15
C LYS A 30 0.74 9.33 24.83
N LYS A 31 0.57 10.57 24.37
CA LYS A 31 -0.05 10.86 23.07
C LYS A 31 0.76 10.30 21.90
N SER A 32 2.09 10.36 21.95
CA SER A 32 2.95 9.78 20.91
C SER A 32 2.89 8.25 20.91
N GLU A 33 2.88 7.60 22.08
CA GLU A 33 2.71 6.14 22.19
C GLU A 33 1.36 5.65 21.65
N ASP A 34 0.28 6.35 21.98
CA ASP A 34 -1.06 6.02 21.47
C ASP A 34 -1.13 6.18 19.94
N THR A 35 -0.47 7.20 19.42
CA THR A 35 -0.36 7.41 17.96
C THR A 35 0.40 6.27 17.30
N VAL A 36 1.55 5.87 17.83
CA VAL A 36 2.36 4.75 17.30
C VAL A 36 1.58 3.44 17.34
N LYS A 37 0.89 3.14 18.45
CA LYS A 37 0.01 1.94 18.56
C LYS A 37 -1.11 1.96 17.51
N LYS A 38 -1.74 3.10 17.30
CA LYS A 38 -2.80 3.27 16.29
C LYS A 38 -2.27 3.04 14.88
N VAL A 39 -1.11 3.59 14.51
CA VAL A 39 -0.45 3.39 13.22
C VAL A 39 -0.16 1.92 12.96
N LYS A 40 0.47 1.25 13.94
CA LYS A 40 0.79 -0.18 13.85
C LYS A 40 -0.46 -1.02 13.65
N SER A 41 -1.56 -0.71 14.35
CA SER A 41 -2.85 -1.39 14.20
C SER A 41 -3.46 -1.21 12.79
N ILE A 42 -3.37 -0.01 12.20
CA ILE A 42 -3.89 0.27 10.86
C ILE A 42 -3.09 -0.50 9.80
N ALA A 43 -1.77 -0.44 9.87
CA ALA A 43 -0.88 -1.14 8.95
C ALA A 43 -1.07 -2.67 9.00
N SER A 44 -1.14 -3.25 10.20
CA SER A 44 -1.38 -4.69 10.38
C SER A 44 -2.75 -5.12 9.82
N LYS A 45 -3.79 -4.32 10.00
CA LYS A 45 -5.12 -4.58 9.44
C LYS A 45 -5.12 -4.49 7.91
N ALA A 46 -4.40 -3.54 7.32
CA ALA A 46 -4.26 -3.41 5.87
C ALA A 46 -3.50 -4.61 5.29
N ALA A 47 -2.38 -5.01 5.92
CA ALA A 47 -1.59 -6.17 5.54
C ALA A 47 -2.43 -7.46 5.57
N LEU A 48 -3.13 -7.73 6.68
CA LEU A 48 -3.96 -8.94 6.82
C LEU A 48 -5.06 -9.00 5.77
N ARG A 49 -5.73 -7.89 5.48
CA ARG A 49 -6.77 -7.84 4.45
C ARG A 49 -6.22 -8.10 3.05
N SER A 50 -5.05 -7.54 2.72
CA SER A 50 -4.37 -7.79 1.44
C SER A 50 -3.84 -9.22 1.33
N ALA A 51 -3.51 -9.86 2.46
CA ALA A 51 -3.09 -11.26 2.48
C ALA A 51 -4.25 -12.23 2.21
N ILE A 52 -5.48 -11.89 2.63
CA ILE A 52 -6.68 -12.71 2.36
C ILE A 52 -7.16 -12.51 0.92
N LEU A 53 -7.29 -11.25 0.50
CA LEU A 53 -7.70 -10.89 -0.86
C LEU A 53 -6.82 -9.72 -1.36
N PRO A 54 -6.09 -9.92 -2.49
CA PRO A 54 -5.28 -8.85 -3.04
C PRO A 54 -6.15 -7.64 -3.39
N GLY A 55 -5.71 -6.44 -2.97
CA GLY A 55 -6.43 -5.20 -3.18
C GLY A 55 -7.30 -4.72 -2.00
N LEU A 56 -7.72 -5.60 -1.08
CA LEU A 56 -8.55 -5.17 0.06
C LEU A 56 -7.83 -4.20 1.01
N GLY A 57 -6.52 -4.32 1.15
CA GLY A 57 -5.73 -3.37 1.94
C GLY A 57 -5.71 -1.97 1.32
N GLN A 58 -5.69 -1.88 0.00
CA GLN A 58 -5.72 -0.61 -0.73
C GLN A 58 -7.11 0.06 -0.65
N ILE A 59 -8.18 -0.74 -0.69
CA ILE A 59 -9.55 -0.26 -0.40
C ILE A 59 -9.62 0.30 1.02
N TYR A 60 -9.06 -0.43 1.99
CA TYR A 60 -9.02 0.01 3.38
C TYR A 60 -8.21 1.31 3.55
N ASN A 61 -7.12 1.47 2.80
CA ASN A 61 -6.29 2.67 2.78
C ASN A 61 -6.89 3.81 1.93
N LYS A 62 -8.07 3.61 1.31
CA LYS A 62 -8.77 4.56 0.41
C LYS A 62 -7.96 4.94 -0.83
N LYS A 63 -7.05 4.06 -1.29
CA LYS A 63 -6.23 4.27 -2.49
C LYS A 63 -6.77 3.48 -3.68
N TYR A 64 -8.00 3.78 -4.08
CA TYR A 64 -8.74 3.06 -5.12
C TYR A 64 -8.05 3.09 -6.50
N TRP A 65 -7.29 4.13 -6.80
CA TRP A 65 -6.59 4.26 -8.06
C TRP A 65 -5.51 3.18 -8.30
N LYS A 66 -5.01 2.53 -7.21
CA LYS A 66 -4.07 1.42 -7.29
C LYS A 66 -4.74 0.08 -7.63
N LEU A 67 -6.06 -0.05 -7.46
CA LEU A 67 -6.77 -1.31 -7.71
C LEU A 67 -6.61 -1.82 -9.14
N PRO A 68 -6.82 -1.00 -10.21
CA PRO A 68 -6.64 -1.48 -11.57
C PRO A 68 -5.21 -1.95 -11.85
N LEU A 69 -4.20 -1.35 -11.22
CA LEU A 69 -2.80 -1.77 -11.34
C LEU A 69 -2.57 -3.13 -10.69
N VAL A 70 -3.13 -3.37 -9.50
CA VAL A 70 -3.01 -4.66 -8.80
C VAL A 70 -3.69 -5.77 -9.57
N TYR A 71 -4.95 -5.58 -9.98
CA TYR A 71 -5.67 -6.60 -10.73
C TYR A 71 -5.09 -6.81 -12.13
N GLY A 72 -4.58 -5.76 -12.79
CA GLY A 72 -3.83 -5.88 -14.04
C GLY A 72 -2.56 -6.72 -13.87
N GLY A 73 -1.80 -6.46 -12.81
CA GLY A 73 -0.60 -7.24 -12.47
C GLY A 73 -0.89 -8.71 -12.17
N LEU A 74 -2.02 -9.02 -11.52
CA LEU A 74 -2.45 -10.39 -11.23
C LEU A 74 -3.05 -11.10 -12.45
N ALA A 75 -3.68 -10.38 -13.35
CA ALA A 75 -4.29 -10.95 -14.54
C ALA A 75 -3.27 -11.61 -15.48
N ILE A 76 -2.05 -11.06 -15.57
CA ILE A 76 -0.98 -11.60 -16.42
C ILE A 76 -0.61 -13.03 -16.02
N PRO A 77 -0.14 -13.33 -14.79
CA PRO A 77 0.22 -14.69 -14.40
C PRO A 77 -0.97 -15.66 -14.42
N VAL A 78 -2.18 -15.20 -14.11
CA VAL A 78 -3.40 -16.03 -14.20
C VAL A 78 -3.69 -16.42 -15.65
N SER A 79 -3.59 -15.48 -16.59
CA SER A 79 -3.78 -15.75 -18.02
C SER A 79 -2.72 -16.71 -18.56
N LEU A 80 -1.45 -16.51 -18.18
CA LEU A 80 -0.35 -17.38 -18.55
C LEU A 80 -0.54 -18.80 -18.01
N PHE A 81 -0.95 -18.92 -16.74
CA PHE A 81 -1.26 -20.21 -16.15
C PHE A 81 -2.39 -20.92 -16.89
N SER A 82 -3.49 -20.23 -17.20
CA SER A 82 -4.63 -20.81 -17.90
C SER A 82 -4.26 -21.26 -19.31
N TYR A 83 -3.47 -20.45 -20.03
CA TYR A 83 -2.96 -20.79 -21.35
C TYR A 83 -2.06 -22.05 -21.32
N ASN A 84 -1.06 -22.06 -20.45
CA ASN A 84 -0.14 -23.18 -20.31
C ASN A 84 -0.85 -24.45 -19.85
N LYS A 85 -1.86 -24.33 -18.96
CA LYS A 85 -2.67 -25.45 -18.49
C LYS A 85 -3.43 -26.10 -19.64
N GLN A 86 -4.06 -25.34 -20.54
CA GLN A 86 -4.77 -25.88 -21.68
C GLN A 86 -3.82 -26.63 -22.62
N TRP A 87 -2.63 -26.09 -22.89
CA TRP A 87 -1.65 -26.77 -23.73
C TRP A 87 -1.04 -27.98 -23.06
N TYR A 88 -0.81 -27.93 -21.75
CA TYR A 88 -0.37 -29.09 -20.97
C TYR A 88 -1.36 -30.24 -21.05
N ASP A 89 -2.66 -29.96 -20.85
CA ASP A 89 -3.71 -30.99 -20.87
C ASP A 89 -3.83 -31.62 -22.27
N ARG A 90 -3.79 -30.81 -23.33
CA ARG A 90 -3.80 -31.28 -24.73
C ARG A 90 -2.59 -32.16 -25.07
N THR A 91 -1.40 -31.70 -24.67
CA THR A 91 -0.16 -32.41 -24.94
C THR A 91 -0.05 -33.69 -24.13
N ARG A 92 -0.51 -33.65 -22.88
CA ARG A 92 -0.60 -34.84 -22.01
C ARG A 92 -1.52 -35.90 -22.62
N TYR A 93 -2.69 -35.48 -23.08
CA TYR A 93 -3.64 -36.37 -23.74
C TYR A 93 -3.03 -37.01 -24.99
N ALA A 94 -2.46 -36.21 -25.88
CA ALA A 94 -1.81 -36.72 -27.10
C ALA A 94 -0.66 -37.69 -26.79
N TYR A 95 0.13 -37.42 -25.76
CA TYR A 95 1.20 -38.32 -25.31
C TYR A 95 0.65 -39.64 -24.80
N GLN A 96 -0.43 -39.63 -23.99
CA GLN A 96 -1.07 -40.84 -23.44
C GLN A 96 -1.64 -41.72 -24.56
N VAL A 97 -2.38 -41.15 -25.49
CA VAL A 97 -2.97 -41.87 -26.65
C VAL A 97 -1.91 -42.58 -27.47
N ARG A 98 -0.78 -41.91 -27.73
CA ARG A 98 0.34 -42.51 -28.48
C ARG A 98 1.09 -43.59 -27.70
N THR A 99 1.32 -43.39 -26.42
CA THR A 99 2.02 -44.36 -25.57
C THR A 99 1.20 -45.64 -25.39
N ASN A 100 -0.11 -45.47 -25.24
CA ASN A 100 -1.04 -46.60 -25.08
C ASN A 100 -1.50 -47.22 -26.41
N GLN A 101 -1.06 -46.67 -27.57
CA GLN A 101 -1.47 -47.11 -28.91
C GLN A 101 -2.99 -47.10 -29.11
N ASP A 102 -3.68 -46.13 -28.46
CA ASP A 102 -5.12 -45.98 -28.54
C ASP A 102 -5.52 -45.39 -29.88
N THR A 103 -6.00 -46.23 -30.82
CA THR A 103 -6.46 -45.84 -32.14
C THR A 103 -7.74 -45.01 -32.12
N ALA A 104 -8.64 -45.25 -31.14
CA ALA A 104 -9.89 -44.51 -31.00
C ALA A 104 -9.64 -43.07 -30.52
N GLY A 105 -8.70 -42.88 -29.56
CA GLY A 105 -8.30 -41.59 -29.04
C GLY A 105 -7.53 -40.74 -30.05
N TYR A 106 -6.89 -41.36 -31.05
CA TYR A 106 -6.07 -40.63 -32.05
C TYR A 106 -6.86 -39.57 -32.84
N ALA A 107 -8.12 -39.80 -33.10
CA ALA A 107 -8.99 -38.84 -33.81
C ALA A 107 -9.18 -37.54 -33.00
N GLN A 108 -9.19 -37.62 -31.67
CA GLN A 108 -9.43 -36.52 -30.74
C GLN A 108 -8.18 -35.68 -30.45
N ILE A 109 -6.98 -36.15 -30.91
CA ILE A 109 -5.75 -35.38 -30.75
C ILE A 109 -5.86 -34.06 -31.50
N TRP A 110 -5.50 -32.97 -30.83
CA TRP A 110 -5.47 -31.63 -31.44
C TRP A 110 -4.62 -31.59 -32.69
N ARG A 111 -5.14 -30.96 -33.77
CA ARG A 111 -4.58 -31.04 -35.13
C ARG A 111 -3.08 -30.70 -35.18
N SER A 112 -2.65 -29.67 -34.44
CA SER A 112 -1.24 -29.26 -34.40
C SER A 112 -0.32 -30.24 -33.67
N LEU A 113 -0.84 -31.15 -32.84
CA LEU A 113 -0.06 -32.14 -32.08
C LEU A 113 0.06 -33.48 -32.81
N LYS A 114 -0.77 -33.71 -33.83
CA LYS A 114 -0.74 -34.97 -34.65
C LYS A 114 0.60 -35.25 -35.34
N PRO A 115 1.33 -34.27 -35.92
CA PRO A 115 2.60 -34.56 -36.59
C PRO A 115 3.77 -34.77 -35.66
N LEU A 116 3.64 -34.47 -34.34
CA LEU A 116 4.74 -34.53 -33.39
C LEU A 116 5.08 -35.95 -32.94
N SER A 117 6.35 -36.26 -32.78
CA SER A 117 6.81 -37.52 -32.22
C SER A 117 6.44 -37.62 -30.73
N THR A 118 6.39 -38.86 -30.22
CA THR A 118 6.09 -39.13 -28.78
C THR A 118 7.11 -38.44 -27.87
N GLU A 119 8.37 -38.40 -28.28
CA GLU A 119 9.45 -37.71 -27.57
C GLU A 119 9.21 -36.19 -27.51
N SER A 120 8.82 -35.59 -28.63
CA SER A 120 8.48 -34.16 -28.70
C SER A 120 7.28 -33.82 -27.78
N LEU A 121 6.25 -34.66 -27.80
CA LEU A 121 5.07 -34.50 -26.93
C LEU A 121 5.45 -34.56 -25.46
N LYS A 122 6.35 -35.49 -25.06
CA LYS A 122 6.88 -35.58 -23.70
C LYS A 122 7.61 -34.29 -23.30
N ARG A 123 8.46 -33.76 -24.21
CA ARG A 123 9.21 -32.50 -23.96
C ARG A 123 8.27 -31.32 -23.82
N TYR A 124 7.32 -31.10 -24.73
CA TYR A 124 6.35 -30.01 -24.66
C TYR A 124 5.48 -30.09 -23.40
N ARG A 125 5.00 -31.27 -23.03
CA ARG A 125 4.26 -31.48 -21.77
C ARG A 125 5.08 -31.00 -20.57
N ASN A 126 6.36 -31.33 -20.49
CA ASN A 126 7.22 -30.93 -19.39
C ASN A 126 7.52 -29.41 -19.40
N GLU A 127 7.61 -28.82 -20.59
CA GLU A 127 7.81 -27.38 -20.80
C GLU A 127 6.61 -26.57 -20.33
N PHE A 128 5.40 -26.97 -20.74
CA PHE A 128 4.17 -26.33 -20.26
C PHE A 128 3.99 -26.49 -18.75
N ARG A 129 4.36 -27.64 -18.17
CA ARG A 129 4.35 -27.82 -16.72
C ARG A 129 5.26 -26.83 -16.03
N LYS A 130 6.51 -26.67 -16.49
CA LYS A 130 7.44 -25.67 -15.94
C LYS A 130 6.88 -24.25 -16.05
N SER A 131 6.28 -23.92 -17.18
CA SER A 131 5.68 -22.60 -17.40
C SER A 131 4.49 -22.35 -16.45
N MET A 132 3.69 -23.37 -16.14
CA MET A 132 2.64 -23.29 -15.13
C MET A 132 3.22 -23.02 -13.74
N ASP A 133 4.25 -23.78 -13.35
CA ASP A 133 4.90 -23.64 -12.04
C ASP A 133 5.50 -22.23 -11.89
N LEU A 134 6.15 -21.70 -12.95
CA LEU A 134 6.65 -20.33 -12.98
C LEU A 134 5.52 -19.29 -12.87
N SER A 135 4.40 -19.51 -13.55
CA SER A 135 3.23 -18.61 -13.47
C SER A 135 2.69 -18.52 -12.03
N VAL A 136 2.69 -19.62 -11.28
CA VAL A 136 2.30 -19.64 -9.87
C VAL A 136 3.30 -18.85 -9.01
N ILE A 137 4.60 -18.99 -9.26
CA ILE A 137 5.64 -18.24 -8.55
C ILE A 137 5.46 -16.73 -8.79
N TYR A 138 5.22 -16.31 -10.05
CA TYR A 138 4.96 -14.91 -10.38
C TYR A 138 3.68 -14.39 -9.72
N LEU A 139 2.63 -15.20 -9.67
CA LEU A 139 1.39 -14.85 -8.97
C LEU A 139 1.63 -14.57 -7.49
N LEU A 140 2.36 -15.46 -6.81
CA LEU A 140 2.71 -15.31 -5.40
C LEU A 140 3.61 -14.09 -5.16
N LEU A 141 4.54 -13.81 -6.06
CA LEU A 141 5.42 -12.65 -5.98
C LEU A 141 4.62 -11.34 -6.09
N VAL A 142 3.76 -11.21 -7.10
CA VAL A 142 2.90 -10.03 -7.29
C VAL A 142 1.95 -9.86 -6.09
N TRP A 143 1.39 -10.95 -5.58
CA TRP A 143 0.55 -10.91 -4.38
C TRP A 143 1.33 -10.47 -3.15
N GLY A 144 2.53 -11.01 -2.91
CA GLY A 144 3.40 -10.61 -1.81
C GLY A 144 3.76 -9.11 -1.87
N LEU A 145 4.13 -8.61 -3.06
CA LEU A 145 4.40 -7.18 -3.27
C LEU A 145 3.17 -6.32 -2.96
N ASN A 146 1.97 -6.77 -3.33
CA ASN A 146 0.73 -6.07 -3.00
C ASN A 146 0.48 -5.98 -1.48
N VAL A 147 0.79 -7.04 -0.73
CA VAL A 147 0.70 -7.02 0.75
C VAL A 147 1.68 -6.01 1.35
N VAL A 148 2.92 -6.00 0.84
CA VAL A 148 3.94 -5.03 1.27
C VAL A 148 3.49 -3.59 0.97
N ASP A 149 3.02 -3.30 -0.24
CA ASP A 149 2.51 -1.97 -0.63
C ASP A 149 1.37 -1.51 0.28
N ALA A 150 0.39 -2.39 0.54
CA ALA A 150 -0.72 -2.08 1.44
C ALA A 150 -0.27 -1.80 2.88
N THR A 151 0.78 -2.47 3.34
CA THR A 151 1.37 -2.28 4.67
C THR A 151 2.08 -0.93 4.76
N VAL A 152 2.90 -0.60 3.76
CA VAL A 152 3.60 0.69 3.67
C VAL A 152 2.59 1.84 3.62
N ASP A 153 1.56 1.74 2.78
CA ASP A 153 0.49 2.74 2.72
C ASP A 153 -0.25 2.89 4.06
N GLY A 154 -0.44 1.79 4.79
CA GLY A 154 -1.03 1.80 6.14
C GLY A 154 -0.16 2.55 7.16
N HIS A 155 1.16 2.42 7.09
CA HIS A 155 2.09 3.18 7.91
C HIS A 155 2.11 4.67 7.53
N LEU A 156 2.15 4.96 6.24
CA LEU A 156 2.20 6.34 5.73
C LEU A 156 0.89 7.13 5.94
N ARG A 157 -0.24 6.45 6.13
CA ARG A 157 -1.54 7.10 6.32
C ARG A 157 -1.59 8.04 7.54
N THR A 158 -0.73 7.83 8.52
CA THR A 158 -0.70 8.64 9.74
C THR A 158 0.25 9.82 9.62
N PHE A 159 1.12 9.82 8.60
CA PHE A 159 1.94 10.97 8.24
C PHE A 159 1.13 11.91 7.32
N ASP A 160 0.12 12.53 7.90
CA ASP A 160 -0.63 13.56 7.19
C ASP A 160 0.13 14.89 7.30
N ILE A 161 0.84 15.23 6.24
CA ILE A 161 1.57 16.51 6.11
C ILE A 161 0.62 17.60 5.57
N SER A 162 -0.62 17.23 5.26
CA SER A 162 -1.57 18.10 4.56
C SER A 162 -2.08 19.27 5.40
N ASP A 163 -1.98 19.20 6.73
CA ASP A 163 -2.50 20.26 7.60
C ASP A 163 -1.63 21.53 7.62
N ASP A 164 -0.37 21.45 7.19
CA ASP A 164 0.59 22.54 7.27
C ASP A 164 0.91 23.21 5.92
N LEU A 165 0.47 22.60 4.81
CA LEU A 165 0.75 23.09 3.45
C LEU A 165 -0.53 23.58 2.78
N SER A 166 -0.66 24.87 2.58
CA SER A 166 -1.69 25.48 1.72
C SER A 166 -1.05 25.90 0.39
N MET A 167 -1.55 25.33 -0.70
CA MET A 167 -1.18 25.75 -2.05
C MET A 167 -2.33 26.58 -2.63
N GLU A 168 -2.06 27.85 -2.89
CA GLU A 168 -3.00 28.77 -3.52
C GLU A 168 -2.54 29.07 -4.95
N VAL A 169 -3.37 28.73 -5.91
CA VAL A 169 -3.12 29.02 -7.32
C VAL A 169 -4.00 30.21 -7.71
N LYS A 170 -3.39 31.34 -8.07
CA LYS A 170 -4.10 32.53 -8.55
C LYS A 170 -3.69 32.86 -9.98
N PRO A 171 -4.66 33.17 -10.86
CA PRO A 171 -4.32 33.76 -12.15
C PRO A 171 -3.73 35.13 -11.94
N TYR A 172 -2.55 35.36 -12.49
CA TYR A 172 -1.93 36.69 -12.52
C TYR A 172 -2.30 37.35 -13.82
N ILE A 173 -3.11 38.42 -13.74
CA ILE A 173 -3.47 39.26 -14.87
C ILE A 173 -2.78 40.59 -14.64
N PRO A 174 -1.65 40.87 -15.34
CA PRO A 174 -1.02 42.17 -15.26
C PRO A 174 -1.93 43.23 -15.91
N ALA A 175 -1.87 44.47 -15.42
CA ALA A 175 -2.66 45.58 -15.93
C ALA A 175 -2.39 45.90 -17.40
N ASN A 176 -1.24 45.46 -17.92
CA ASN A 176 -0.87 45.50 -19.34
C ASN A 176 -1.11 44.12 -19.95
N LEU A 177 -2.09 44.00 -20.83
CA LEU A 177 -2.67 42.77 -21.41
C LEU A 177 -1.66 41.90 -22.21
N SER A 178 -0.36 42.03 -21.99
CA SER A 178 0.69 41.44 -22.86
C SER A 178 1.15 40.02 -22.46
N SER A 179 0.90 39.56 -21.24
CA SER A 179 1.26 38.19 -20.81
C SER A 179 0.53 37.77 -19.54
N GLY A 180 -0.44 36.87 -19.65
CA GLY A 180 -1.09 36.21 -18.50
C GLY A 180 -0.21 35.11 -17.94
N GLY A 181 -0.15 34.97 -16.63
CA GLY A 181 0.62 33.95 -15.93
C GLY A 181 -0.19 33.29 -14.79
N LEU A 182 0.31 32.15 -14.29
CA LEU A 182 -0.20 31.53 -13.09
C LEU A 182 0.80 31.74 -11.95
N THR A 183 0.33 32.32 -10.84
CA THR A 183 1.14 32.45 -9.63
C THR A 183 0.82 31.34 -8.68
N PHE A 184 1.86 30.55 -8.31
CA PHE A 184 1.78 29.51 -7.30
C PHE A 184 2.31 30.06 -5.98
N LYS A 185 1.44 30.19 -4.98
CA LYS A 185 1.83 30.60 -3.64
C LYS A 185 1.74 29.36 -2.73
N VAL A 186 2.89 28.89 -2.27
CA VAL A 186 2.99 27.83 -1.27
C VAL A 186 3.17 28.49 0.09
N GLY A 187 2.21 28.33 0.99
CA GLY A 187 2.24 28.87 2.34
C GLY A 187 2.18 27.77 3.38
N PHE A 188 2.96 27.90 4.45
CA PHE A 188 2.82 27.07 5.64
C PHE A 188 1.77 27.72 6.55
N LYS A 189 0.68 27.01 6.81
CA LYS A 189 -0.37 27.47 7.72
C LYS A 189 0.13 27.33 9.15
N LYS A 190 0.62 28.42 9.73
CA LYS A 190 0.93 28.49 11.15
C LYS A 190 -0.39 28.32 11.92
N LYS A 191 -0.49 27.27 12.73
CA LYS A 191 -1.62 27.04 13.62
C LYS A 191 -1.72 28.21 14.58
N GLU A 192 -2.70 29.08 14.38
CA GLU A 192 -3.02 30.11 15.36
C GLU A 192 -3.53 29.41 16.63
N GLU A 193 -2.75 29.54 17.68
CA GLU A 193 -3.13 29.14 19.01
C GLU A 193 -4.21 30.14 19.45
N HIS A 194 -5.47 29.71 19.46
CA HIS A 194 -6.56 30.48 20.06
C HIS A 194 -6.21 30.73 21.52
N SER A 195 -5.58 31.86 21.79
CA SER A 195 -5.55 32.44 23.11
C SER A 195 -6.96 32.94 23.40
N ASN A 196 -7.74 32.15 24.11
CA ASN A 196 -8.95 32.63 24.78
C ASN A 196 -8.53 33.72 25.77
N ILE A 197 -8.49 34.95 25.32
CA ILE A 197 -8.50 36.10 26.21
C ILE A 197 -9.95 36.20 26.70
N VAL A 198 -10.18 35.65 27.87
CA VAL A 198 -11.37 35.95 28.65
C VAL A 198 -11.18 37.40 29.15
N GLY A 199 -11.81 38.32 28.46
CA GLY A 199 -12.00 39.69 28.89
C GLY A 199 -13.11 39.72 29.94
N PHE A 200 -12.84 40.38 31.03
CA PHE A 200 -13.76 40.74 32.09
C PHE A 200 -14.89 41.62 31.63
#